data_96082a6e4acc009ad0fbc5994b961725
#
_entry.id   96082a6e4acc009ad0fbc5994b961725
#
_cell.length_a   1.000
_cell.length_b   1.000
_cell.length_c   1.000
_cell.angle_alpha   90.00
_cell.angle_beta   90.00
_cell.angle_gamma   90.00
#
_symmetry.space_group_name_H-M   'P 1'
#
loop_
_entity.id
_entity.type
_entity.pdbx_description
1 polymer ?
#
loop_
_entity_poly.entity_id
_entity_poly.type
_entity_poly.pdbx_seq_one_letter_code
_entity_poly.pdbx_strand_id
1 'polypeptide(L)'
;MGGAIDLVVLVTGGTGFLGRRVVKVLLERGNSVRCLVHSPGSERIFSHREVEVQYGNIQDPASLSAAFYDVEAVVHLVGVIRPGRRASFEDVHKQGTANVLAAAKQAGARHFLHVSAIGAANDRSYPYLYTKWQGEQEVIDSGIPYTIYRPSVLFGEGDEFTNVLAGLVRVFPLVPVIGSGKNRYHPLAADDLAKCIGITLGREDLKGQILDLGGTERISYNDVVSRVARAMGKRRLRFHLPTWLMYFAARVTQGIMLRPPITTDQIRMLGIRSVAEMGEVERVFGFTPQPMEGNIGYVNSVGVADGIQMLLGAMPRHLRDH
;
A
#
# COMPACT_ATOMS: atom_id res chain seq x y z
N MET A 1 -20.00 -14.86 19.91
CA MET A 1 -20.77 -14.39 18.75
C MET A 1 -21.00 -12.90 18.96
N GLY A 2 -20.08 -12.04 18.48
CA GLY A 2 -20.29 -10.60 18.44
C GLY A 2 -21.27 -10.30 17.31
N GLY A 3 -22.41 -9.65 17.62
CA GLY A 3 -23.36 -9.22 16.62
C GLY A 3 -22.66 -8.37 15.56
N ALA A 4 -22.97 -8.60 14.30
CA ALA A 4 -22.53 -7.75 13.21
C ALA A 4 -23.00 -6.31 13.52
N ILE A 5 -22.07 -5.40 13.72
CA ILE A 5 -22.37 -3.99 13.83
C ILE A 5 -22.48 -3.53 12.37
N ASP A 6 -23.68 -3.24 11.91
CA ASP A 6 -23.95 -2.71 10.57
C ASP A 6 -23.48 -1.24 10.52
N LEU A 7 -22.15 -1.07 10.38
CA LEU A 7 -21.53 0.24 10.29
C LEU A 7 -21.44 0.66 8.81
N VAL A 8 -21.79 1.91 8.53
CA VAL A 8 -21.47 2.51 7.23
C VAL A 8 -20.00 2.90 7.20
N VAL A 9 -19.20 2.12 6.48
CA VAL A 9 -17.75 2.31 6.39
C VAL A 9 -17.39 2.91 5.04
N LEU A 10 -16.84 4.11 5.03
CA LEU A 10 -16.29 4.71 3.81
C LEU A 10 -14.86 4.25 3.58
N VAL A 11 -14.59 3.69 2.39
CA VAL A 11 -13.24 3.30 1.97
C VAL A 11 -12.77 4.24 0.87
N THR A 12 -11.71 5.01 1.13
CA THR A 12 -11.00 5.75 0.08
C THR A 12 -9.85 4.91 -0.46
N GLY A 13 -9.68 4.87 -1.78
CA GLY A 13 -8.70 3.98 -2.40
C GLY A 13 -9.17 2.52 -2.47
N GLY A 14 -10.47 2.26 -2.35
CA GLY A 14 -11.08 0.92 -2.37
C GLY A 14 -10.80 0.13 -3.66
N THR A 15 -10.61 0.80 -4.80
CA THR A 15 -10.28 0.18 -6.09
C THR A 15 -8.80 -0.22 -6.24
N GLY A 16 -7.96 0.14 -5.27
CA GLY A 16 -6.53 -0.15 -5.28
C GLY A 16 -6.18 -1.57 -4.82
N PHE A 17 -4.89 -1.89 -4.89
CA PHE A 17 -4.31 -3.18 -4.50
C PHE A 17 -4.72 -3.65 -3.08
N LEU A 18 -4.54 -2.82 -2.07
CA LEU A 18 -4.99 -3.11 -0.70
C LEU A 18 -6.51 -2.91 -0.55
N GLY A 19 -7.05 -1.87 -1.22
CA GLY A 19 -8.44 -1.45 -1.04
C GLY A 19 -9.46 -2.52 -1.35
N ARG A 20 -9.32 -3.24 -2.46
CA ARG A 20 -10.25 -4.33 -2.85
C ARG A 20 -10.29 -5.46 -1.83
N ARG A 21 -9.16 -5.76 -1.17
CA ARG A 21 -9.07 -6.75 -0.09
C ARG A 21 -9.77 -6.27 1.17
N VAL A 22 -9.55 -5.00 1.50
CA VAL A 22 -10.23 -4.36 2.63
C VAL A 22 -11.73 -4.33 2.41
N VAL A 23 -12.20 -3.92 1.23
CA VAL A 23 -13.63 -3.93 0.88
C VAL A 23 -14.22 -5.32 1.04
N LYS A 24 -13.56 -6.35 0.50
CA LYS A 24 -13.99 -7.74 0.64
C LYS A 24 -14.13 -8.17 2.10
N VAL A 25 -13.10 -7.91 2.92
CA VAL A 25 -13.11 -8.27 4.34
C VAL A 25 -14.22 -7.52 5.10
N LEU A 26 -14.45 -6.26 4.80
CA LEU A 26 -15.50 -5.47 5.44
C LEU A 26 -16.91 -6.01 5.14
N LEU A 27 -17.17 -6.37 3.88
CA LEU A 27 -18.43 -7.01 3.45
C LEU A 27 -18.61 -8.38 4.13
N GLU A 28 -17.58 -9.22 4.15
CA GLU A 28 -17.60 -10.54 4.82
C GLU A 28 -17.88 -10.43 6.32
N ARG A 29 -17.57 -9.28 6.93
CA ARG A 29 -17.85 -8.97 8.33
C ARG A 29 -19.22 -8.32 8.56
N GLY A 30 -20.02 -8.14 7.51
CA GLY A 30 -21.38 -7.61 7.58
C GLY A 30 -21.47 -6.09 7.69
N ASN A 31 -20.42 -5.35 7.26
CA ASN A 31 -20.50 -3.89 7.24
C ASN A 31 -21.12 -3.41 5.92
N SER A 32 -21.84 -2.29 5.96
CA SER A 32 -22.24 -1.53 4.79
C SER A 32 -21.04 -0.75 4.25
N VAL A 33 -20.57 -1.07 3.03
CA VAL A 33 -19.35 -0.47 2.48
C VAL A 33 -19.68 0.54 1.41
N ARG A 34 -19.19 1.77 1.59
CA ARG A 34 -19.19 2.83 0.58
C ARG A 34 -17.76 3.09 0.09
N CYS A 35 -17.55 3.15 -1.21
CA CYS A 35 -16.25 3.44 -1.81
C CYS A 35 -16.23 4.82 -2.46
N LEU A 36 -15.25 5.66 -2.06
CA LEU A 36 -14.93 6.88 -2.79
C LEU A 36 -14.07 6.52 -4.01
N VAL A 37 -14.60 6.73 -5.19
CA VAL A 37 -13.97 6.38 -6.48
C VAL A 37 -13.59 7.64 -7.23
N HIS A 38 -12.31 7.76 -7.58
CA HIS A 38 -11.79 8.93 -8.30
C HIS A 38 -12.00 8.82 -9.82
N SER A 39 -11.80 7.62 -10.39
CA SER A 39 -11.81 7.42 -11.85
C SER A 39 -12.99 6.58 -12.27
N PRO A 40 -13.94 7.13 -13.04
CA PRO A 40 -15.05 6.35 -13.57
C PRO A 40 -14.58 5.10 -14.32
N GLY A 41 -15.26 3.98 -14.07
CA GLY A 41 -14.94 2.67 -14.64
C GLY A 41 -14.03 1.80 -13.78
N SER A 42 -13.31 2.36 -12.79
CA SER A 42 -12.51 1.55 -11.86
C SER A 42 -13.34 0.79 -10.83
N GLU A 43 -14.60 1.21 -10.62
CA GLU A 43 -15.58 0.54 -9.76
C GLU A 43 -16.08 -0.81 -10.30
N ARG A 44 -15.80 -1.12 -11.56
CA ARG A 44 -16.22 -2.40 -12.20
C ARG A 44 -15.66 -3.64 -11.53
N ILE A 45 -14.65 -3.49 -10.69
CA ILE A 45 -14.10 -4.58 -9.86
C ILE A 45 -15.04 -4.98 -8.71
N PHE A 46 -16.02 -4.13 -8.38
CA PHE A 46 -16.99 -4.41 -7.33
C PHE A 46 -18.27 -4.99 -7.92
N SER A 47 -18.92 -5.90 -7.20
CA SER A 47 -20.31 -6.23 -7.47
C SER A 47 -21.19 -5.01 -7.11
N HIS A 48 -21.92 -4.49 -8.08
CA HIS A 48 -22.77 -3.30 -7.89
C HIS A 48 -23.86 -3.45 -6.81
N ARG A 49 -24.09 -4.67 -6.31
CA ARG A 49 -25.11 -4.95 -5.28
C ARG A 49 -24.56 -4.90 -3.86
N GLU A 50 -23.24 -4.95 -3.70
CA GLU A 50 -22.60 -5.10 -2.40
C GLU A 50 -21.88 -3.83 -1.93
N VAL A 51 -21.47 -2.96 -2.86
CA VAL A 51 -20.70 -1.75 -2.57
C VAL A 51 -21.43 -0.52 -3.09
N GLU A 52 -21.68 0.44 -2.21
CA GLU A 52 -22.14 1.75 -2.63
C GLU A 52 -20.96 2.54 -3.21
N VAL A 53 -21.11 3.06 -4.43
CA VAL A 53 -20.08 3.83 -5.11
C VAL A 53 -20.44 5.31 -5.11
N GLN A 54 -19.52 6.14 -4.61
CA GLN A 54 -19.60 7.60 -4.70
C GLN A 54 -18.36 8.13 -5.42
N TYR A 55 -18.59 9.03 -6.40
CA TYR A 55 -17.48 9.64 -7.12
C TYR A 55 -16.96 10.89 -6.41
N GLY A 56 -15.66 11.01 -6.30
CA GLY A 56 -15.01 12.17 -5.72
C GLY A 56 -13.50 12.07 -5.74
N ASN A 57 -12.86 13.18 -5.44
CA ASN A 57 -11.40 13.30 -5.42
C ASN A 57 -10.96 13.87 -4.05
N ILE A 58 -10.05 13.19 -3.35
CA ILE A 58 -9.53 13.67 -2.07
C ILE A 58 -8.83 15.02 -2.17
N GLN A 59 -8.42 15.44 -3.37
CA GLN A 59 -7.84 16.76 -3.63
C GLN A 59 -8.89 17.85 -3.87
N ASP A 60 -10.16 17.47 -4.03
CA ASP A 60 -11.29 18.38 -4.22
C ASP A 60 -12.29 18.24 -3.06
N PRO A 61 -12.20 19.08 -2.01
CA PRO A 61 -13.10 19.01 -0.85
C PRO A 61 -14.58 19.08 -1.20
N ALA A 62 -14.96 19.82 -2.25
CA ALA A 62 -16.35 19.99 -2.63
C ALA A 62 -16.97 18.66 -3.14
N SER A 63 -16.15 17.78 -3.70
CA SER A 63 -16.59 16.48 -4.20
C SER A 63 -16.80 15.41 -3.11
N LEU A 64 -16.45 15.70 -1.84
CA LEU A 64 -16.45 14.70 -0.77
C LEU A 64 -17.79 14.60 -0.02
N SER A 65 -18.55 15.69 0.09
CA SER A 65 -19.71 15.79 0.97
C SER A 65 -20.74 14.67 0.81
N ALA A 66 -21.07 14.30 -0.42
CA ALA A 66 -22.04 13.23 -0.70
C ALA A 66 -21.54 11.86 -0.24
N ALA A 67 -20.23 11.60 -0.37
CA ALA A 67 -19.65 10.32 0.02
C ALA A 67 -19.63 10.12 1.54
N PHE A 68 -19.65 11.20 2.33
CA PHE A 68 -19.54 11.16 3.79
C PHE A 68 -20.90 11.17 4.53
N TYR A 69 -22.02 11.21 3.83
CA TYR A 69 -23.33 11.14 4.46
C TYR A 69 -23.51 9.85 5.24
N ASP A 70 -23.90 9.92 6.54
CA ASP A 70 -24.09 8.80 7.47
C ASP A 70 -22.87 7.87 7.69
N VAL A 71 -21.65 8.35 7.40
CA VAL A 71 -20.42 7.56 7.58
C VAL A 71 -20.03 7.52 9.05
N GLU A 72 -19.91 6.31 9.61
CA GLU A 72 -19.51 6.09 11.00
C GLU A 72 -18.01 5.80 11.13
N ALA A 73 -17.41 5.17 10.13
CA ALA A 73 -15.98 4.90 10.11
C ALA A 73 -15.37 5.15 8.73
N VAL A 74 -14.13 5.57 8.69
CA VAL A 74 -13.38 5.82 7.46
C VAL A 74 -12.15 4.95 7.41
N VAL A 75 -11.95 4.25 6.29
CA VAL A 75 -10.70 3.54 5.99
C VAL A 75 -9.98 4.29 4.85
N HIS A 76 -8.94 5.03 5.21
CA HIS A 76 -8.19 5.87 4.28
C HIS A 76 -6.95 5.15 3.76
N LEU A 77 -7.02 4.65 2.52
CA LEU A 77 -5.96 3.85 1.88
C LEU A 77 -5.27 4.57 0.72
N VAL A 78 -5.73 5.79 0.38
CA VAL A 78 -5.15 6.53 -0.75
C VAL A 78 -3.71 6.89 -0.45
N GLY A 79 -2.82 6.49 -1.36
CA GLY A 79 -1.41 6.82 -1.32
C GLY A 79 -0.76 6.53 -2.67
N VAL A 80 0.33 7.21 -2.95
CA VAL A 80 1.12 7.04 -4.17
C VAL A 80 2.58 6.79 -3.79
N ILE A 81 3.23 5.84 -4.46
CA ILE A 81 4.66 5.55 -4.26
C ILE A 81 5.55 6.27 -5.27
N ARG A 82 4.94 6.96 -6.23
CA ARG A 82 5.59 7.79 -7.24
C ARG A 82 4.76 9.05 -7.43
N PRO A 83 5.38 10.25 -7.40
CA PRO A 83 4.66 11.47 -7.70
C PRO A 83 4.21 11.46 -9.17
N GLY A 84 3.01 11.94 -9.41
CA GLY A 84 2.47 12.15 -10.75
C GLY A 84 2.67 13.58 -11.23
N ARG A 85 2.39 13.85 -12.51
CA ARG A 85 2.39 15.23 -13.04
C ARG A 85 1.32 16.13 -12.43
N ARG A 86 0.23 15.53 -11.95
CA ARG A 86 -0.96 16.26 -11.46
C ARG A 86 -1.08 16.25 -9.94
N ALA A 87 -0.25 15.45 -9.25
CA ALA A 87 -0.30 15.33 -7.80
C ALA A 87 1.09 14.98 -7.26
N SER A 88 1.59 15.78 -6.34
CA SER A 88 2.79 15.50 -5.56
C SER A 88 2.49 14.50 -4.43
N PHE A 89 3.52 14.04 -3.75
CA PHE A 89 3.32 13.29 -2.50
C PHE A 89 2.55 14.10 -1.45
N GLU A 90 2.85 15.41 -1.34
CA GLU A 90 2.21 16.30 -0.37
C GLU A 90 0.72 16.50 -0.67
N ASP A 91 0.35 16.66 -1.95
CA ASP A 91 -1.06 16.81 -2.36
C ASP A 91 -1.89 15.57 -2.00
N VAL A 92 -1.29 14.38 -2.07
CA VAL A 92 -2.01 13.13 -1.80
C VAL A 92 -1.94 12.75 -0.33
N HIS A 93 -0.73 12.70 0.26
CA HIS A 93 -0.54 12.13 1.59
C HIS A 93 -0.89 13.09 2.72
N LYS A 94 -0.67 14.40 2.53
CA LYS A 94 -0.97 15.43 3.53
C LYS A 94 -2.30 16.10 3.22
N GLN A 95 -2.37 16.88 2.14
CA GLN A 95 -3.56 17.69 1.85
C GLN A 95 -4.79 16.81 1.59
N GLY A 96 -4.64 15.72 0.81
CA GLY A 96 -5.73 14.77 0.57
C GLY A 96 -6.24 14.13 1.87
N THR A 97 -5.33 13.76 2.77
CA THR A 97 -5.71 13.24 4.10
C THR A 97 -6.45 14.28 4.92
N ALA A 98 -5.95 15.52 4.95
CA ALA A 98 -6.62 16.63 5.67
C ALA A 98 -8.04 16.91 5.14
N ASN A 99 -8.25 16.87 3.83
CA ASN A 99 -9.57 17.04 3.22
C ASN A 99 -10.54 15.92 3.60
N VAL A 100 -10.06 14.66 3.59
CA VAL A 100 -10.85 13.49 4.01
C VAL A 100 -11.20 13.58 5.50
N LEU A 101 -10.28 14.01 6.35
CA LEU A 101 -10.51 14.21 7.78
C LEU A 101 -11.54 15.31 8.05
N ALA A 102 -11.48 16.43 7.33
CA ALA A 102 -12.45 17.50 7.44
C ALA A 102 -13.88 17.00 7.13
N ALA A 103 -14.04 16.25 6.03
CA ALA A 103 -15.31 15.64 5.67
C ALA A 103 -15.77 14.58 6.69
N ALA A 104 -14.85 13.74 7.18
CA ALA A 104 -15.13 12.74 8.22
C ALA A 104 -15.62 13.40 9.54
N LYS A 105 -15.00 14.50 9.93
CA LYS A 105 -15.37 15.26 11.12
C LYS A 105 -16.77 15.90 10.98
N GLN A 106 -17.07 16.46 9.82
CA GLN A 106 -18.40 17.02 9.52
C GLN A 106 -19.50 15.94 9.55
N ALA A 107 -19.18 14.73 9.09
CA ALA A 107 -20.09 13.58 9.14
C ALA A 107 -20.23 12.95 10.54
N GLY A 108 -19.40 13.36 11.51
CA GLY A 108 -19.40 12.78 12.85
C GLY A 108 -18.81 11.36 12.92
N ALA A 109 -17.88 11.03 12.01
CA ALA A 109 -17.21 9.74 12.01
C ALA A 109 -16.53 9.44 13.35
N ARG A 110 -16.70 8.21 13.85
CA ARG A 110 -16.28 7.77 15.18
C ARG A 110 -14.95 7.04 15.18
N HIS A 111 -14.44 6.66 14.00
CA HIS A 111 -13.16 5.97 13.86
C HIS A 111 -12.54 6.25 12.47
N PHE A 112 -11.26 6.63 12.46
CA PHE A 112 -10.50 6.88 11.25
C PHE A 112 -9.30 5.93 11.18
N LEU A 113 -9.33 5.01 10.24
CA LEU A 113 -8.27 4.03 9.99
C LEU A 113 -7.38 4.51 8.86
N HIS A 114 -6.09 4.71 9.14
CA HIS A 114 -5.14 5.27 8.17
C HIS A 114 -3.99 4.32 7.90
N VAL A 115 -3.66 4.11 6.62
CA VAL A 115 -2.49 3.30 6.23
C VAL A 115 -1.33 4.21 5.85
N SER A 116 -0.29 4.16 6.68
CA SER A 116 1.00 4.84 6.50
C SER A 116 2.08 3.84 6.02
N ALA A 117 3.30 3.96 6.49
CA ALA A 117 4.40 3.04 6.19
C ALA A 117 5.43 3.03 7.31
N ILE A 118 6.10 1.90 7.55
CA ILE A 118 7.26 1.83 8.44
C ILE A 118 8.33 2.79 7.95
N GLY A 119 8.87 3.58 8.89
CA GLY A 119 9.87 4.60 8.60
C GLY A 119 9.28 6.01 8.34
N ALA A 120 7.96 6.18 8.39
CA ALA A 120 7.34 7.50 8.36
C ALA A 120 7.88 8.36 9.53
N ALA A 121 8.54 9.47 9.21
CA ALA A 121 9.23 10.32 10.17
C ALA A 121 9.40 11.75 9.64
N ASN A 122 9.67 12.69 10.55
CA ASN A 122 10.00 14.09 10.21
C ASN A 122 11.42 14.20 9.63
N ASP A 123 11.65 13.53 8.50
CA ASP A 123 12.93 13.58 7.78
C ASP A 123 12.69 13.85 6.28
N ARG A 124 12.98 15.09 5.87
CA ARG A 124 12.84 15.55 4.48
C ARG A 124 13.79 14.87 3.49
N SER A 125 14.81 14.13 3.98
CA SER A 125 15.71 13.36 3.11
C SER A 125 14.97 12.22 2.39
N TYR A 126 13.79 11.82 2.91
CA TYR A 126 12.93 10.78 2.35
C TYR A 126 11.52 11.33 2.05
N PRO A 127 11.32 12.03 0.94
CA PRO A 127 10.07 12.76 0.65
C PRO A 127 8.79 11.93 0.79
N TYR A 128 8.80 10.68 0.33
CA TYR A 128 7.67 9.77 0.49
C TYR A 128 7.33 9.53 1.98
N LEU A 129 8.30 9.12 2.78
CA LEU A 129 8.09 8.83 4.20
C LEU A 129 7.77 10.09 5.02
N TYR A 130 8.40 11.21 4.65
CA TYR A 130 8.11 12.50 5.24
C TYR A 130 6.64 12.91 5.04
N THR A 131 6.14 12.78 3.81
CA THR A 131 4.74 13.14 3.53
C THR A 131 3.74 12.13 4.13
N LYS A 132 4.11 10.85 4.25
CA LYS A 132 3.32 9.87 5.02
C LYS A 132 3.24 10.27 6.50
N TRP A 133 4.37 10.67 7.09
CA TRP A 133 4.39 11.20 8.45
C TRP A 133 3.54 12.47 8.59
N GLN A 134 3.59 13.40 7.64
CA GLN A 134 2.71 14.57 7.67
C GLN A 134 1.22 14.17 7.65
N GLY A 135 0.82 13.19 6.85
CA GLY A 135 -0.54 12.64 6.85
C GLY A 135 -0.93 12.04 8.21
N GLU A 136 0.01 11.35 8.88
CA GLU A 136 -0.21 10.85 10.24
C GLU A 136 -0.46 12.00 11.23
N GLN A 137 0.30 13.11 11.13
CA GLN A 137 0.08 14.25 12.00
C GLN A 137 -1.31 14.87 11.79
N GLU A 138 -1.77 15.00 10.53
CA GLU A 138 -3.14 15.45 10.24
C GLU A 138 -4.18 14.53 10.91
N VAL A 139 -3.94 13.21 10.90
CA VAL A 139 -4.84 12.24 11.56
C VAL A 139 -4.83 12.43 13.08
N ILE A 140 -3.65 12.52 13.71
CA ILE A 140 -3.48 12.68 15.16
C ILE A 140 -4.14 13.97 15.64
N ASP A 141 -3.94 15.05 14.91
CA ASP A 141 -4.42 16.39 15.27
C ASP A 141 -5.93 16.60 14.95
N SER A 142 -6.55 15.68 14.20
CA SER A 142 -7.96 15.81 13.77
C SER A 142 -8.98 15.82 14.91
N GLY A 143 -8.64 15.18 16.02
CA GLY A 143 -9.55 14.92 17.15
C GLY A 143 -10.53 13.76 16.89
N ILE A 144 -10.49 13.08 15.76
CA ILE A 144 -11.25 11.86 15.49
C ILE A 144 -10.49 10.68 16.10
N PRO A 145 -11.13 9.75 16.83
CA PRO A 145 -10.49 8.51 17.25
C PRO A 145 -9.90 7.76 16.05
N TYR A 146 -8.63 7.38 16.12
CA TYR A 146 -7.92 6.84 14.95
C TYR A 146 -7.18 5.54 15.25
N THR A 147 -6.85 4.79 14.21
CA THR A 147 -5.82 3.75 14.21
C THR A 147 -4.95 3.94 12.96
N ILE A 148 -3.63 4.06 13.17
CA ILE A 148 -2.65 4.21 12.09
C ILE A 148 -1.88 2.91 11.93
N TYR A 149 -1.87 2.37 10.71
CA TYR A 149 -1.06 1.20 10.37
C TYR A 149 0.17 1.65 9.61
N ARG A 150 1.32 1.20 10.05
CA ARG A 150 2.60 1.33 9.37
C ARG A 150 3.06 -0.06 8.91
N PRO A 151 2.58 -0.57 7.78
CA PRO A 151 3.06 -1.84 7.26
C PRO A 151 4.49 -1.72 6.73
N SER A 152 5.20 -2.85 6.75
CA SER A 152 6.37 -3.06 5.92
C SER A 152 5.93 -3.24 4.45
N VAL A 153 6.81 -3.75 3.57
CA VAL A 153 6.41 -4.02 2.19
C VAL A 153 5.26 -5.02 2.15
N LEU A 154 4.24 -4.69 1.37
CA LEU A 154 3.10 -5.58 1.16
C LEU A 154 3.34 -6.47 -0.05
N PHE A 155 2.94 -7.74 0.05
CA PHE A 155 2.92 -8.67 -1.07
C PHE A 155 1.53 -9.27 -1.27
N GLY A 156 1.25 -9.72 -2.48
CA GLY A 156 -0.02 -10.33 -2.87
C GLY A 156 -0.30 -10.09 -4.35
N GLU A 157 -1.27 -10.77 -4.90
CA GLU A 157 -1.64 -10.63 -6.30
C GLU A 157 -1.95 -9.17 -6.65
N GLY A 158 -1.29 -8.62 -7.67
CA GLY A 158 -1.41 -7.22 -8.07
C GLY A 158 -0.45 -6.25 -7.36
N ASP A 159 0.45 -6.71 -6.46
CA ASP A 159 1.46 -5.81 -5.87
C ASP A 159 2.51 -5.36 -6.91
N GLU A 160 3.04 -4.16 -6.72
CA GLU A 160 4.12 -3.65 -7.60
C GLU A 160 5.49 -4.20 -7.20
N PHE A 161 5.71 -4.56 -5.93
CA PHE A 161 7.04 -4.90 -5.41
C PHE A 161 7.53 -6.26 -5.94
N THR A 162 6.78 -7.34 -5.72
CA THR A 162 7.17 -8.68 -6.16
C THR A 162 6.99 -8.87 -7.66
N ASN A 163 5.96 -8.25 -8.28
CA ASN A 163 5.75 -8.32 -9.72
C ASN A 163 6.85 -7.63 -10.51
N VAL A 164 7.36 -6.47 -10.07
CA VAL A 164 8.52 -5.83 -10.70
C VAL A 164 9.76 -6.71 -10.58
N LEU A 165 9.99 -7.35 -9.43
CA LEU A 165 11.07 -8.31 -9.26
C LEU A 165 10.90 -9.53 -10.16
N ALA A 166 9.67 -10.04 -10.30
CA ALA A 166 9.37 -11.13 -11.23
C ALA A 166 9.66 -10.74 -12.68
N GLY A 167 9.34 -9.51 -13.09
CA GLY A 167 9.71 -8.95 -14.38
C GLY A 167 11.23 -8.97 -14.60
N LEU A 168 12.01 -8.49 -13.61
CA LEU A 168 13.47 -8.55 -13.66
C LEU A 168 14.00 -9.99 -13.78
N VAL A 169 13.47 -10.92 -12.99
CA VAL A 169 13.82 -12.35 -13.02
C VAL A 169 13.46 -12.98 -14.37
N ARG A 170 12.38 -12.53 -15.00
CA ARG A 170 11.93 -13.06 -16.30
C ARG A 170 12.81 -12.59 -17.44
N VAL A 171 13.18 -11.31 -17.43
CA VAL A 171 13.94 -10.67 -18.52
C VAL A 171 15.45 -10.93 -18.40
N PHE A 172 16.01 -10.87 -17.19
CA PHE A 172 17.46 -10.93 -16.99
C PHE A 172 17.91 -12.30 -16.47
N PRO A 173 18.92 -12.94 -17.09
CA PRO A 173 19.57 -14.12 -16.51
C PRO A 173 20.40 -13.76 -15.27
N LEU A 174 20.88 -12.52 -15.20
CA LEU A 174 21.63 -11.93 -14.10
C LEU A 174 20.83 -10.76 -13.54
N VAL A 175 20.15 -10.94 -12.38
CA VAL A 175 19.22 -9.96 -11.84
C VAL A 175 19.95 -8.80 -11.19
N PRO A 176 19.73 -7.56 -11.64
CA PRO A 176 20.36 -6.39 -11.03
C PRO A 176 19.78 -6.13 -9.62
N VAL A 177 20.66 -5.94 -8.65
CA VAL A 177 20.35 -5.57 -7.27
C VAL A 177 21.00 -4.24 -6.95
N ILE A 178 20.23 -3.26 -6.50
CA ILE A 178 20.76 -1.94 -6.16
C ILE A 178 21.44 -1.99 -4.78
N GLY A 179 22.70 -1.54 -4.72
CA GLY A 179 23.50 -1.55 -3.51
C GLY A 179 23.86 -2.98 -3.06
N SER A 180 24.00 -3.20 -1.75
CA SER A 180 24.39 -4.50 -1.20
C SER A 180 23.26 -5.54 -1.16
N GLY A 181 22.01 -5.12 -1.26
CA GLY A 181 20.84 -5.96 -1.09
C GLY A 181 20.66 -6.55 0.31
N LYS A 182 21.41 -6.04 1.32
CA LYS A 182 21.39 -6.54 2.71
C LYS A 182 20.31 -5.88 3.58
N ASN A 183 19.69 -4.80 3.11
CA ASN A 183 18.61 -4.14 3.84
C ASN A 183 17.47 -5.12 4.11
N ARG A 184 16.94 -5.05 5.32
CA ARG A 184 15.92 -5.98 5.80
C ARG A 184 14.53 -5.40 5.67
N TYR A 185 13.64 -6.23 5.22
CA TYR A 185 12.20 -6.03 5.12
C TYR A 185 11.48 -7.05 5.99
N HIS A 186 10.23 -6.78 6.30
CA HIS A 186 9.35 -7.64 7.07
C HIS A 186 8.06 -7.86 6.28
N PRO A 187 8.10 -8.54 5.11
CA PRO A 187 6.99 -8.61 4.16
C PRO A 187 5.71 -9.09 4.83
N LEU A 188 4.61 -8.36 4.63
CA LEU A 188 3.28 -8.68 5.14
C LEU A 188 2.33 -8.94 3.96
N ALA A 189 1.53 -9.99 4.04
CA ALA A 189 0.50 -10.23 3.04
C ALA A 189 -0.55 -9.11 3.08
N ALA A 190 -0.96 -8.61 1.92
CA ALA A 190 -1.98 -7.56 1.86
C ALA A 190 -3.33 -8.04 2.38
N ASP A 191 -3.63 -9.34 2.24
CA ASP A 191 -4.82 -9.97 2.80
C ASP A 191 -4.78 -9.96 4.34
N ASP A 192 -3.61 -10.16 4.94
CA ASP A 192 -3.46 -10.10 6.41
C ASP A 192 -3.62 -8.67 6.93
N LEU A 193 -3.07 -7.66 6.23
CA LEU A 193 -3.31 -6.26 6.60
C LEU A 193 -4.80 -5.91 6.46
N ALA A 194 -5.47 -6.36 5.40
CA ALA A 194 -6.91 -6.16 5.23
C ALA A 194 -7.71 -6.80 6.38
N LYS A 195 -7.30 -8.00 6.81
CA LYS A 195 -7.88 -8.68 7.97
C LYS A 195 -7.65 -7.89 9.27
N CYS A 196 -6.45 -7.35 9.49
CA CYS A 196 -6.17 -6.46 10.63
C CYS A 196 -7.11 -5.25 10.63
N ILE A 197 -7.27 -4.58 9.49
CA ILE A 197 -8.16 -3.42 9.33
C ILE A 197 -9.60 -3.80 9.65
N GLY A 198 -10.10 -4.93 9.12
CA GLY A 198 -11.46 -5.40 9.40
C GLY A 198 -11.69 -5.79 10.88
N ILE A 199 -10.68 -6.34 11.56
CA ILE A 199 -10.74 -6.65 13.00
C ILE A 199 -10.78 -5.37 13.84
N THR A 200 -10.12 -4.30 13.41
CA THR A 200 -10.04 -3.05 14.18
C THR A 200 -11.38 -2.35 14.34
N LEU A 201 -12.28 -2.48 13.36
CA LEU A 201 -13.62 -1.92 13.50
C LEU A 201 -14.35 -2.59 14.68
N GLY A 202 -14.76 -1.78 15.65
CA GLY A 202 -15.35 -2.26 16.90
C GLY A 202 -14.36 -2.58 18.04
N ARG A 203 -13.03 -2.36 17.81
CA ARG A 203 -11.98 -2.50 18.85
C ARG A 203 -11.65 -1.14 19.46
N GLU A 204 -12.22 -0.83 20.62
CA GLU A 204 -11.98 0.43 21.34
C GLU A 204 -10.52 0.56 21.82
N ASP A 205 -9.89 -0.56 22.17
CA ASP A 205 -8.51 -0.64 22.64
C ASP A 205 -7.47 -0.30 21.56
N LEU A 206 -7.86 -0.31 20.28
CA LEU A 206 -7.00 0.06 19.16
C LEU A 206 -7.14 1.54 18.75
N LYS A 207 -8.07 2.28 19.34
CA LYS A 207 -8.20 3.72 19.12
C LYS A 207 -7.01 4.46 19.74
N GLY A 208 -6.45 5.42 19.00
CA GLY A 208 -5.25 6.18 19.38
C GLY A 208 -3.93 5.41 19.15
N GLN A 209 -3.97 4.21 18.56
CA GLN A 209 -2.78 3.38 18.35
C GLN A 209 -2.13 3.63 16.99
N ILE A 210 -0.79 3.55 16.98
CA ILE A 210 0.04 3.51 15.78
C ILE A 210 0.74 2.15 15.77
N LEU A 211 0.49 1.33 14.78
CA LEU A 211 0.89 -0.07 14.73
C LEU A 211 1.89 -0.31 13.59
N ASP A 212 3.12 -0.63 13.93
CA ASP A 212 4.13 -1.09 12.97
C ASP A 212 3.89 -2.57 12.67
N LEU A 213 3.49 -2.92 11.45
CA LEU A 213 3.05 -4.28 11.10
C LEU A 213 4.00 -4.94 10.09
N GLY A 214 4.42 -6.15 10.42
CA GLY A 214 5.22 -7.02 9.57
C GLY A 214 4.67 -8.44 9.54
N GLY A 215 5.19 -9.25 8.62
CA GLY A 215 4.82 -10.65 8.50
C GLY A 215 5.50 -11.55 9.53
N THR A 216 5.78 -12.81 9.14
CA THR A 216 6.37 -13.81 10.03
C THR A 216 7.90 -13.81 10.04
N GLU A 217 8.56 -13.07 9.14
CA GLU A 217 10.00 -13.18 8.95
C GLU A 217 10.63 -11.87 8.46
N ARG A 218 11.84 -11.61 8.94
CA ARG A 218 12.68 -10.50 8.49
C ARG A 218 13.70 -10.99 7.49
N ILE A 219 13.55 -10.62 6.23
CA ILE A 219 14.39 -11.09 5.12
C ILE A 219 15.13 -9.94 4.45
N SER A 220 16.28 -10.23 3.85
CA SER A 220 17.02 -9.24 3.06
C SER A 220 16.40 -9.07 1.67
N TYR A 221 16.68 -7.95 1.00
CA TYR A 221 16.28 -7.76 -0.39
C TYR A 221 16.84 -8.88 -1.30
N ASN A 222 18.06 -9.34 -1.03
CA ASN A 222 18.65 -10.48 -1.71
C ASN A 222 17.82 -11.76 -1.55
N ASP A 223 17.25 -11.99 -0.36
CA ASP A 223 16.39 -13.14 -0.11
C ASP A 223 15.04 -13.00 -0.82
N VAL A 224 14.46 -11.79 -0.84
CA VAL A 224 13.25 -11.53 -1.62
C VAL A 224 13.45 -11.87 -3.09
N VAL A 225 14.53 -11.37 -3.73
CA VAL A 225 14.86 -11.70 -5.13
C VAL A 225 15.02 -13.20 -5.33
N SER A 226 15.68 -13.90 -4.39
CA SER A 226 15.88 -15.35 -4.47
C SER A 226 14.57 -16.12 -4.36
N ARG A 227 13.65 -15.68 -3.48
CA ARG A 227 12.33 -16.30 -3.32
C ARG A 227 11.45 -16.11 -4.54
N VAL A 228 11.43 -14.90 -5.11
CA VAL A 228 10.70 -14.63 -6.36
C VAL A 228 11.25 -15.51 -7.49
N ALA A 229 12.58 -15.59 -7.65
CA ALA A 229 13.19 -16.45 -8.66
C ALA A 229 12.82 -17.93 -8.46
N ARG A 230 12.85 -18.40 -7.22
CA ARG A 230 12.49 -19.78 -6.85
C ARG A 230 11.01 -20.08 -7.11
N ALA A 231 10.12 -19.17 -6.72
CA ALA A 231 8.69 -19.29 -7.01
C ALA A 231 8.39 -19.38 -8.52
N MET A 232 9.21 -18.73 -9.35
CA MET A 232 9.13 -18.81 -10.81
C MET A 232 9.85 -20.04 -11.40
N GLY A 233 10.33 -20.97 -10.57
CA GLY A 233 11.10 -22.15 -11.04
C GLY A 233 12.43 -21.80 -11.71
N LYS A 234 13.01 -20.62 -11.39
CA LYS A 234 14.23 -20.11 -12.02
C LYS A 234 15.38 -20.01 -11.02
N ARG A 235 16.58 -20.39 -11.50
CA ARG A 235 17.82 -20.08 -10.79
C ARG A 235 18.44 -18.85 -11.43
N ARG A 236 18.62 -17.79 -10.65
CA ARG A 236 19.16 -16.51 -11.13
C ARG A 236 20.33 -16.07 -10.25
N LEU A 237 21.39 -15.64 -10.89
CA LEU A 237 22.48 -14.96 -10.22
C LEU A 237 22.10 -13.49 -10.00
N ARG A 238 22.66 -12.89 -8.96
CA ARG A 238 22.45 -11.47 -8.63
C ARG A 238 23.70 -10.69 -8.98
N PHE A 239 23.48 -9.52 -9.56
CA PHE A 239 24.53 -8.57 -9.89
C PHE A 239 24.29 -7.27 -9.11
N HIS A 240 25.22 -6.92 -8.23
CA HIS A 240 25.11 -5.76 -7.39
C HIS A 240 25.58 -4.50 -8.09
N LEU A 241 24.66 -3.57 -8.32
CA LEU A 241 24.95 -2.27 -8.92
C LEU A 241 25.23 -1.23 -7.84
N PRO A 242 26.32 -0.46 -7.97
CA PRO A 242 26.59 0.64 -7.03
C PRO A 242 25.42 1.63 -6.98
N THR A 243 25.04 2.03 -5.77
CA THR A 243 23.89 2.93 -5.55
C THR A 243 24.05 4.25 -6.30
N TRP A 244 25.27 4.81 -6.35
CA TRP A 244 25.53 6.07 -7.05
C TRP A 244 25.25 6.00 -8.55
N LEU A 245 25.57 4.85 -9.19
CA LEU A 245 25.30 4.63 -10.61
C LEU A 245 23.81 4.60 -10.90
N MET A 246 23.06 3.90 -10.05
CA MET A 246 21.59 3.83 -10.17
C MET A 246 20.94 5.18 -9.88
N TYR A 247 21.51 5.96 -8.97
CA TYR A 247 21.07 7.33 -8.69
C TYR A 247 21.24 8.22 -9.94
N PHE A 248 22.40 8.15 -10.59
CA PHE A 248 22.66 8.87 -11.83
C PHE A 248 21.68 8.45 -12.93
N ALA A 249 21.53 7.15 -13.16
CA ALA A 249 20.59 6.61 -14.15
C ALA A 249 19.14 7.05 -13.88
N ALA A 250 18.68 6.98 -12.62
CA ALA A 250 17.36 7.43 -12.24
C ALA A 250 17.15 8.93 -12.49
N ARG A 251 18.16 9.75 -12.19
CA ARG A 251 18.11 11.20 -12.42
C ARG A 251 18.01 11.56 -13.91
N VAL A 252 18.76 10.86 -14.75
CA VAL A 252 18.68 11.02 -16.21
C VAL A 252 17.32 10.58 -16.74
N THR A 253 16.83 9.40 -16.34
CA THR A 253 15.52 8.90 -16.80
C THR A 253 14.35 9.75 -16.30
N GLN A 254 14.42 10.30 -15.09
CA GLN A 254 13.41 11.25 -14.58
C GLN A 254 13.36 12.55 -15.38
N GLY A 255 14.49 13.00 -15.94
CA GLY A 255 14.55 14.18 -16.83
C GLY A 255 13.95 13.97 -18.22
N ILE A 256 13.97 12.73 -18.71
CA ILE A 256 13.60 12.40 -20.10
C ILE A 256 12.25 11.67 -20.18
N MET A 257 11.98 10.76 -19.26
CA MET A 257 10.81 9.88 -19.31
C MET A 257 9.65 10.44 -18.46
N LEU A 258 8.44 10.34 -19.00
CA LEU A 258 7.21 10.68 -18.26
C LEU A 258 6.93 9.76 -17.07
N ARG A 259 7.35 8.51 -17.20
CA ARG A 259 7.21 7.47 -16.17
C ARG A 259 8.53 6.71 -16.10
N PRO A 260 9.49 7.17 -15.30
CA PRO A 260 10.77 6.49 -15.16
C PRO A 260 10.55 5.12 -14.49
N PRO A 261 11.31 4.08 -14.86
CA PRO A 261 11.18 2.75 -14.29
C PRO A 261 11.49 2.71 -12.78
N ILE A 262 12.40 3.57 -12.34
CA ILE A 262 12.74 3.78 -10.93
C ILE A 262 13.02 5.26 -10.68
N THR A 263 12.64 5.75 -9.50
CA THR A 263 12.90 7.12 -9.07
C THR A 263 14.04 7.18 -8.06
N THR A 264 14.65 8.37 -7.91
CA THR A 264 15.68 8.60 -6.89
C THR A 264 15.15 8.34 -5.48
N ASP A 265 13.87 8.65 -5.22
CA ASP A 265 13.24 8.41 -3.92
C ASP A 265 13.05 6.91 -3.65
N GLN A 266 12.65 6.13 -4.67
CA GLN A 266 12.58 4.67 -4.54
C GLN A 266 13.95 4.04 -4.25
N ILE A 267 15.03 4.55 -4.88
CA ILE A 267 16.39 4.07 -4.58
C ILE A 267 16.77 4.40 -3.13
N ARG A 268 16.44 5.61 -2.64
CA ARG A 268 16.65 5.97 -1.22
C ARG A 268 15.90 5.03 -0.29
N MET A 269 14.64 4.74 -0.59
CA MET A 269 13.80 3.85 0.21
C MET A 269 14.34 2.41 0.27
N LEU A 270 14.98 1.90 -0.80
CA LEU A 270 15.67 0.61 -0.75
C LEU A 270 16.79 0.57 0.30
N GLY A 271 17.32 1.73 0.70
CA GLY A 271 18.33 1.87 1.75
C GLY A 271 17.78 1.82 3.17
N ILE A 272 16.46 1.94 3.36
CA ILE A 272 15.84 2.01 4.69
C ILE A 272 15.49 0.61 5.19
N ARG A 273 15.72 0.41 6.48
CA ARG A 273 15.28 -0.80 7.19
C ARG A 273 13.78 -0.69 7.47
N SER A 274 12.97 -1.51 6.80
CA SER A 274 11.52 -1.55 6.97
C SER A 274 11.11 -2.82 7.75
N VAL A 275 11.25 -2.78 9.08
CA VAL A 275 10.96 -3.93 9.95
C VAL A 275 10.17 -3.48 11.17
N ALA A 276 9.11 -4.24 11.46
CA ALA A 276 8.30 -4.15 12.67
C ALA A 276 8.87 -5.03 13.78
N GLU A 277 8.30 -4.97 14.98
CA GLU A 277 8.51 -5.96 16.02
C GLU A 277 7.98 -7.34 15.58
N MET A 278 8.68 -8.40 15.98
CA MET A 278 8.25 -9.75 15.62
C MET A 278 7.01 -10.14 16.42
N GLY A 279 6.04 -10.79 15.74
CA GLY A 279 4.82 -11.26 16.37
C GLY A 279 3.78 -10.17 16.67
N GLU A 280 3.98 -8.95 16.22
CA GLU A 280 3.06 -7.83 16.49
C GLU A 280 1.63 -8.11 15.99
N VAL A 281 1.49 -8.63 14.77
CA VAL A 281 0.18 -9.01 14.22
C VAL A 281 -0.49 -10.09 15.08
N GLU A 282 0.27 -11.09 15.51
CA GLU A 282 -0.26 -12.17 16.35
C GLU A 282 -0.67 -11.67 17.74
N ARG A 283 0.15 -10.81 18.34
CA ARG A 283 -0.11 -10.21 19.65
C ARG A 283 -1.36 -9.32 19.66
N VAL A 284 -1.53 -8.48 18.64
CA VAL A 284 -2.60 -7.48 18.58
C VAL A 284 -3.90 -8.07 18.01
N PHE A 285 -3.79 -8.90 16.97
CA PHE A 285 -4.95 -9.37 16.19
C PHE A 285 -5.27 -10.84 16.39
N GLY A 286 -4.42 -11.61 17.10
CA GLY A 286 -4.71 -13.00 17.47
C GLY A 286 -4.60 -14.01 16.33
N PHE A 287 -3.87 -13.71 15.26
CA PHE A 287 -3.60 -14.65 14.18
C PHE A 287 -2.18 -14.52 13.64
N THR A 288 -1.64 -15.62 13.14
CA THR A 288 -0.30 -15.64 12.52
C THR A 288 -0.40 -15.23 11.04
N PRO A 289 0.34 -14.18 10.60
CA PRO A 289 0.36 -13.77 9.20
C PRO A 289 0.89 -14.85 8.27
N GLN A 290 0.49 -14.80 7.01
CA GLN A 290 0.99 -15.69 5.97
C GLN A 290 2.48 -15.41 5.68
N PRO A 291 3.34 -16.44 5.62
CA PRO A 291 4.72 -16.26 5.19
C PRO A 291 4.78 -15.91 3.70
N MET A 292 5.81 -15.18 3.29
CA MET A 292 6.03 -14.88 1.86
C MET A 292 6.34 -16.16 1.06
N GLU A 293 7.09 -17.09 1.66
CA GLU A 293 7.42 -18.39 1.04
C GLU A 293 6.14 -19.22 0.86
N GLY A 294 5.92 -19.71 -0.37
CA GLY A 294 4.71 -20.47 -0.72
C GLY A 294 3.49 -19.63 -1.11
N ASN A 295 3.46 -18.33 -0.78
CA ASN A 295 2.30 -17.45 -1.03
C ASN A 295 2.54 -16.39 -2.12
N ILE A 296 3.61 -16.51 -2.89
CA ILE A 296 3.94 -15.64 -4.03
C ILE A 296 3.85 -16.37 -5.38
N GLY A 297 3.03 -17.42 -5.49
CA GLY A 297 2.87 -18.18 -6.72
C GLY A 297 2.33 -17.38 -7.92
N TYR A 298 1.59 -16.31 -7.65
CA TYR A 298 1.05 -15.38 -8.66
C TYR A 298 2.15 -14.73 -9.53
N VAL A 299 3.39 -14.62 -9.07
CA VAL A 299 4.51 -14.08 -9.87
C VAL A 299 4.81 -14.90 -11.14
N ASN A 300 4.29 -16.14 -11.23
CA ASN A 300 4.41 -16.98 -12.41
C ASN A 300 3.62 -16.44 -13.62
N SER A 301 2.57 -15.67 -13.40
CA SER A 301 1.78 -15.01 -14.45
C SER A 301 2.56 -13.93 -15.20
N VAL A 302 3.67 -13.43 -14.62
CA VAL A 302 4.51 -12.40 -15.24
C VAL A 302 5.28 -12.97 -16.43
N GLY A 303 4.95 -12.51 -17.65
CA GLY A 303 5.63 -12.86 -18.89
C GLY A 303 6.85 -11.99 -19.19
N VAL A 304 7.56 -12.30 -20.28
CA VAL A 304 8.72 -11.49 -20.74
C VAL A 304 8.25 -10.10 -21.19
N ALA A 305 7.14 -10.03 -21.94
CA ALA A 305 6.56 -8.76 -22.40
C ALA A 305 6.19 -7.86 -21.22
N ASP A 306 5.62 -8.44 -20.15
CA ASP A 306 5.28 -7.71 -18.93
C ASP A 306 6.53 -7.14 -18.25
N GLY A 307 7.58 -7.95 -18.15
CA GLY A 307 8.86 -7.51 -17.60
C GLY A 307 9.46 -6.35 -18.39
N ILE A 308 9.41 -6.39 -19.71
CA ILE A 308 9.88 -5.28 -20.57
C ILE A 308 8.99 -4.04 -20.34
N GLN A 309 7.66 -4.20 -20.28
CA GLN A 309 6.74 -3.10 -20.03
C GLN A 309 7.01 -2.43 -18.68
N MET A 310 7.28 -3.21 -17.62
CA MET A 310 7.64 -2.69 -16.30
C MET A 310 8.98 -1.93 -16.31
N LEU A 311 9.97 -2.41 -17.09
CA LEU A 311 11.22 -1.69 -17.30
C LEU A 311 11.04 -0.35 -18.03
N LEU A 312 9.96 -0.21 -18.79
CA LEU A 312 9.54 1.05 -19.41
C LEU A 312 8.65 1.92 -18.48
N GLY A 313 8.49 1.54 -17.22
CA GLY A 313 7.76 2.30 -16.21
C GLY A 313 6.25 2.09 -16.18
N ALA A 314 5.73 1.07 -16.86
CA ALA A 314 4.30 0.77 -16.92
C ALA A 314 3.98 -0.62 -16.34
N MET A 315 3.10 -0.67 -15.35
CA MET A 315 2.57 -1.95 -14.83
C MET A 315 1.51 -2.48 -15.78
N PRO A 316 1.61 -3.74 -16.27
CA PRO A 316 0.59 -4.36 -17.10
C PRO A 316 -0.78 -4.39 -16.40
N ARG A 317 -1.85 -4.13 -17.16
CA ARG A 317 -3.22 -4.06 -16.58
C ARG A 317 -3.63 -5.38 -15.96
N HIS A 318 -3.42 -6.51 -16.66
CA HIS A 318 -3.79 -7.84 -16.18
C HIS A 318 -3.07 -8.27 -14.89
N LEU A 319 -1.93 -7.66 -14.54
CA LEU A 319 -1.24 -7.90 -13.27
C LEU A 319 -1.70 -6.96 -12.15
N ARG A 320 -2.41 -5.89 -12.49
CA ARG A 320 -2.91 -4.89 -11.53
C ARG A 320 -4.38 -5.09 -11.19
N ASP A 321 -5.16 -5.58 -12.15
CA ASP A 321 -6.62 -5.56 -12.11
C ASP A 321 -7.24 -6.92 -11.70
N HIS A 322 -6.44 -7.85 -11.14
CA HIS A 322 -6.91 -9.14 -10.60
C HIS A 322 -7.25 -9.08 -9.14
#